data_702b452fd4d31bc81ae81fd2efd0f100
#
_entry.id   702b452fd4d31bc81ae81fd2efd0f100
#
_cell.length_a   1.000
_cell.length_b   1.000
_cell.length_c   1.000
_cell.angle_alpha   90.00
_cell.angle_beta   90.00
_cell.angle_gamma   90.00
#
_symmetry.space_group_name_H-M   'P 1'
#
loop_
_entity.id
_entity.type
_entity.pdbx_description
1 polymer ?
#
loop_
_entity_poly.entity_id
_entity_poly.type
_entity_poly.pdbx_seq_one_letter_code
_entity_poly.pdbx_strand_id
1 'polypeptide(L)'
;MTKIITLLTLSILSFGINASAVAIYTCDLEEGKTLDEVKAANSKWVKAVNNLYESEVSSYVLEPIVSPDMEGFTFIDTYTDEVAWATVNREIRSGALSELSDLFEGLSECPSVTLHNYEES
;
A
#
# COMPACT_ATOMS: atom_id res chain seq x y z
N MET A 1 34.27 -32.03 -13.03
CA MET A 1 33.81 -32.30 -12.00
C MET A 1 33.52 -31.37 -10.95
N THR A 2 34.02 -30.44 -10.76
CA THR A 2 33.84 -29.58 -9.64
C THR A 2 32.97 -28.41 -9.82
N LYS A 3 32.24 -28.36 -10.82
CA LYS A 3 31.51 -27.19 -11.07
C LYS A 3 30.30 -27.01 -10.29
N ILE A 4 29.82 -27.96 -9.70
CA ILE A 4 28.58 -27.89 -9.04
C ILE A 4 28.49 -26.91 -7.94
N ILE A 5 29.55 -26.58 -7.40
CA ILE A 5 29.57 -25.75 -6.25
C ILE A 5 28.94 -24.42 -6.37
N THR A 6 28.96 -23.90 -7.51
CA THR A 6 28.51 -22.56 -7.66
C THR A 6 27.08 -22.31 -7.31
N LEU A 7 26.31 -23.29 -7.33
CA LEU A 7 24.92 -23.07 -7.15
C LEU A 7 24.53 -22.59 -5.81
N LEU A 8 25.21 -23.00 -4.85
CA LEU A 8 24.81 -22.70 -3.52
C LEU A 8 24.74 -21.26 -3.18
N THR A 9 25.56 -20.51 -3.78
CA THR A 9 25.64 -19.14 -3.41
C THR A 9 24.37 -18.36 -3.66
N LEU A 10 23.61 -18.80 -4.57
CA LEU A 10 22.44 -18.05 -4.91
C LEU A 10 21.39 -17.99 -3.87
N SER A 11 21.15 -19.08 -3.24
CA SER A 11 20.06 -19.12 -2.31
C SER A 11 20.26 -18.21 -1.13
N ILE A 12 21.44 -17.87 -0.86
CA ILE A 12 21.70 -17.05 0.28
C ILE A 12 21.24 -15.64 0.10
N LEU A 13 21.27 -15.20 -1.09
CA LEU A 13 20.94 -13.83 -1.35
C LEU A 13 19.53 -13.45 -1.03
N SER A 14 18.68 -14.42 -1.04
CA SER A 14 17.29 -14.11 -0.82
C SER A 14 16.99 -13.76 0.61
N PHE A 15 17.92 -13.90 1.48
CA PHE A 15 17.63 -13.61 2.84
C PHE A 15 17.75 -12.18 3.23
N GLY A 16 18.40 -11.41 2.51
CA GLY A 16 18.65 -10.07 2.92
C GLY A 16 17.49 -9.16 2.76
N ILE A 17 16.29 -9.69 2.58
CA ILE A 17 15.30 -8.81 2.23
C ILE A 17 14.27 -8.68 3.18
N ASN A 18 14.34 -8.02 4.13
CA ASN A 18 13.28 -7.97 5.08
C ASN A 18 12.76 -6.60 5.37
N ALA A 19 13.24 -5.63 4.67
CA ALA A 19 12.81 -4.29 4.93
C ALA A 19 11.49 -4.07 4.25
N SER A 20 10.44 -4.15 4.99
CA SER A 20 9.12 -3.85 4.49
C SER A 20 8.66 -2.50 5.00
N ALA A 21 7.88 -1.82 4.20
CA ALA A 21 7.34 -0.52 4.57
C ALA A 21 5.83 -0.58 4.61
N VAL A 22 5.25 0.14 5.54
CA VAL A 22 3.81 0.24 5.66
C VAL A 22 3.41 1.70 5.77
N ALA A 23 2.45 2.10 4.94
CA ALA A 23 1.87 3.43 5.00
C ALA A 23 0.50 3.32 5.65
N ILE A 24 0.25 4.16 6.63
CA ILE A 24 -1.00 4.15 7.38
C ILE A 24 -1.71 5.48 7.17
N TYR A 25 -2.90 5.41 6.62
CA TYR A 25 -3.71 6.60 6.34
C TYR A 25 -4.91 6.60 7.25
N THR A 26 -5.09 7.67 8.01
CA THR A 26 -6.28 7.87 8.83
C THR A 26 -7.24 8.76 8.06
N CYS A 27 -8.44 8.28 7.84
CA CYS A 27 -9.37 8.88 6.89
C CYS A 27 -10.77 9.02 7.45
N ASP A 28 -11.54 9.91 6.80
CA ASP A 28 -12.96 10.07 7.07
C ASP A 28 -13.71 9.97 5.74
N LEU A 29 -14.91 9.42 5.77
CA LEU A 29 -15.75 9.34 4.57
C LEU A 29 -16.35 10.69 4.24
N GLU A 30 -16.45 10.99 2.98
CA GLU A 30 -17.19 12.14 2.51
C GLU A 30 -18.70 11.89 2.74
N GLU A 31 -19.43 12.97 2.91
CA GLU A 31 -20.86 12.87 3.19
C GLU A 31 -21.61 12.08 2.13
N GLY A 32 -22.43 11.15 2.57
CA GLY A 32 -23.21 10.31 1.65
C GLY A 32 -22.45 9.14 1.04
N LYS A 33 -21.18 8.97 1.38
CA LYS A 33 -20.38 7.88 0.83
C LYS A 33 -20.30 6.72 1.81
N THR A 34 -19.98 5.54 1.29
CA THR A 34 -19.94 4.33 2.10
C THR A 34 -18.54 3.71 2.05
N LEU A 35 -18.25 2.93 3.06
CA LEU A 35 -17.00 2.21 3.12
C LEU A 35 -16.89 1.14 2.01
N ASP A 36 -18.01 0.59 1.59
CA ASP A 36 -18.01 -0.36 0.48
C ASP A 36 -17.55 0.29 -0.83
N GLU A 37 -17.92 1.54 -1.04
CA GLU A 37 -17.43 2.30 -2.20
C GLU A 37 -15.93 2.50 -2.12
N VAL A 38 -15.41 2.78 -0.93
CA VAL A 38 -13.97 2.92 -0.69
C VAL A 38 -13.26 1.60 -0.96
N LYS A 39 -13.80 0.50 -0.46
CA LYS A 39 -13.19 -0.82 -0.67
C LYS A 39 -13.12 -1.18 -2.16
N ALA A 40 -14.16 -0.86 -2.90
CA ALA A 40 -14.19 -1.12 -4.34
C ALA A 40 -13.13 -0.29 -5.08
N ALA A 41 -13.02 0.99 -4.75
CA ALA A 41 -12.01 1.87 -5.33
C ALA A 41 -10.60 1.38 -4.98
N ASN A 42 -10.40 0.94 -3.74
CA ASN A 42 -9.11 0.46 -3.27
C ASN A 42 -8.66 -0.79 -4.01
N SER A 43 -9.59 -1.71 -4.29
CA SER A 43 -9.28 -2.90 -5.10
C SER A 43 -8.80 -2.52 -6.49
N LYS A 44 -9.41 -1.52 -7.11
CA LYS A 44 -8.99 -1.05 -8.42
C LYS A 44 -7.60 -0.43 -8.35
N TRP A 45 -7.33 0.33 -7.31
CA TRP A 45 -6.05 0.98 -7.12
C TRP A 45 -4.92 -0.03 -6.98
N VAL A 46 -5.11 -1.06 -6.16
CA VAL A 46 -4.10 -2.10 -5.95
C VAL A 46 -3.77 -2.79 -7.26
N LYS A 47 -4.78 -3.16 -8.03
CA LYS A 47 -4.56 -3.81 -9.32
C LYS A 47 -3.82 -2.90 -10.29
N ALA A 48 -4.21 -1.64 -10.34
CA ALA A 48 -3.59 -0.68 -11.26
C ALA A 48 -2.12 -0.43 -10.91
N VAL A 49 -1.83 -0.24 -9.63
CA VAL A 49 -0.46 -0.01 -9.17
C VAL A 49 0.41 -1.22 -9.46
N ASN A 50 -0.06 -2.40 -9.13
CA ASN A 50 0.73 -3.61 -9.32
C ASN A 50 0.97 -3.92 -10.79
N ASN A 51 0.00 -3.63 -11.64
CA ASN A 51 0.19 -3.80 -13.08
C ASN A 51 1.15 -2.78 -13.66
N LEU A 52 1.01 -1.52 -13.25
CA LEU A 52 1.77 -0.44 -13.85
C LEU A 52 3.23 -0.46 -13.46
N TYR A 53 3.52 -0.80 -12.23
CA TYR A 53 4.88 -0.74 -11.70
C TYR A 53 5.49 -2.11 -11.38
N GLU A 54 4.79 -3.18 -11.72
CA GLU A 54 5.23 -4.53 -11.38
C GLU A 54 5.59 -4.66 -9.90
N SER A 55 4.80 -3.99 -9.07
CA SER A 55 5.05 -3.96 -7.64
C SER A 55 4.18 -4.98 -6.92
N GLU A 56 4.51 -5.19 -5.65
CA GLU A 56 3.77 -6.11 -4.79
C GLU A 56 3.15 -5.32 -3.65
N VAL A 57 2.28 -4.40 -3.98
CA VAL A 57 1.58 -3.60 -2.99
C VAL A 57 0.36 -4.37 -2.52
N SER A 58 0.16 -4.39 -1.22
CA SER A 58 -1.09 -4.87 -0.63
C SER A 58 -1.74 -3.72 0.11
N SER A 59 -3.04 -3.69 0.13
CA SER A 59 -3.76 -2.62 0.81
C SER A 59 -4.95 -3.19 1.56
N TYR A 60 -5.15 -2.71 2.77
CA TYR A 60 -6.22 -3.15 3.65
C TYR A 60 -7.04 -1.94 4.08
N VAL A 61 -8.35 -2.11 4.12
CA VAL A 61 -9.24 -1.10 4.65
C VAL A 61 -9.70 -1.60 6.01
N LEU A 62 -9.40 -0.82 7.06
CA LEU A 62 -9.74 -1.19 8.42
C LEU A 62 -10.98 -0.42 8.85
N GLU A 63 -12.02 -1.16 9.15
CA GLU A 63 -13.25 -0.59 9.65
C GLU A 63 -13.26 -0.70 11.16
N PRO A 64 -13.51 0.38 11.90
CA PRO A 64 -13.47 0.31 13.35
C PRO A 64 -14.63 -0.51 13.90
N ILE A 65 -14.31 -1.39 14.84
CA ILE A 65 -15.29 -2.14 15.59
C ILE A 65 -15.37 -1.55 16.99
N VAL A 66 -14.21 -1.20 17.54
CA VAL A 66 -14.11 -0.50 18.82
C VAL A 66 -13.08 0.60 18.63
N SER A 67 -13.50 1.83 18.76
CA SER A 67 -12.62 2.98 18.56
C SER A 67 -13.25 4.23 19.15
N PRO A 68 -12.46 5.20 19.60
CA PRO A 68 -12.99 6.50 20.00
C PRO A 68 -13.70 7.21 18.83
N ASP A 69 -13.24 6.96 17.61
CA ASP A 69 -13.86 7.51 16.41
C ASP A 69 -14.38 6.37 15.54
N MET A 70 -15.69 6.15 15.59
CA MET A 70 -16.34 5.09 14.83
C MET A 70 -16.72 5.52 13.42
N GLU A 71 -16.57 6.80 13.09
CA GLU A 71 -16.92 7.30 11.76
C GLU A 71 -15.72 7.29 10.80
N GLY A 72 -14.53 7.21 11.34
CA GLY A 72 -13.32 7.14 10.54
C GLY A 72 -12.99 5.73 10.11
N PHE A 73 -12.01 5.60 9.24
CA PHE A 73 -11.45 4.33 8.84
C PHE A 73 -9.97 4.50 8.54
N THR A 74 -9.29 3.40 8.29
CA THR A 74 -7.85 3.43 8.07
C THR A 74 -7.50 2.58 6.86
N PHE A 75 -6.62 3.08 6.00
CA PHE A 75 -5.96 2.24 5.02
C PHE A 75 -4.61 1.82 5.57
N ILE A 76 -4.24 0.59 5.32
CA ILE A 76 -2.87 0.13 5.55
C ILE A 76 -2.35 -0.44 4.24
N ASP A 77 -1.34 0.22 3.69
CA ASP A 77 -0.73 -0.17 2.43
C ASP A 77 0.67 -0.69 2.70
N THR A 78 0.98 -1.89 2.25
CA THR A 78 2.29 -2.48 2.46
C THR A 78 3.08 -2.51 1.16
N TYR A 79 4.36 -2.24 1.26
CA TYR A 79 5.31 -2.20 0.15
C TYR A 79 6.51 -3.06 0.47
N THR A 80 7.22 -3.51 -0.53
CA THR A 80 8.42 -4.32 -0.31
C THR A 80 9.49 -3.55 0.45
N ASP A 81 9.59 -2.24 0.21
CA ASP A 81 10.51 -1.37 0.93
C ASP A 81 10.09 0.08 0.76
N GLU A 82 10.81 0.98 1.39
CA GLU A 82 10.50 2.41 1.30
C GLU A 82 10.76 3.01 -0.07
N VAL A 83 11.65 2.42 -0.84
CA VAL A 83 11.91 2.88 -2.21
C VAL A 83 10.70 2.59 -3.09
N ALA A 84 10.08 1.43 -2.93
CA ALA A 84 8.88 1.10 -3.66
C ALA A 84 7.75 2.07 -3.33
N TRP A 85 7.57 2.40 -2.06
CA TRP A 85 6.59 3.39 -1.64
C TRP A 85 6.87 4.74 -2.28
N ALA A 86 8.12 5.19 -2.22
CA ALA A 86 8.50 6.49 -2.76
C ALA A 86 8.26 6.57 -4.26
N THR A 87 8.55 5.50 -4.96
CA THR A 87 8.36 5.42 -6.41
C THR A 87 6.89 5.56 -6.78
N VAL A 88 6.04 4.76 -6.16
CA VAL A 88 4.61 4.80 -6.44
C VAL A 88 4.03 6.18 -6.07
N ASN A 89 4.40 6.69 -4.92
CA ASN A 89 3.89 7.96 -4.45
C ASN A 89 4.30 9.12 -5.35
N ARG A 90 5.54 9.11 -5.84
CA ARG A 90 6.02 10.12 -6.76
C ARG A 90 5.25 10.08 -8.08
N GLU A 91 5.02 8.89 -8.61
CA GLU A 91 4.31 8.74 -9.86
C GLU A 91 2.84 9.16 -9.76
N ILE A 92 2.22 8.86 -8.65
CA ILE A 92 0.85 9.29 -8.41
C ILE A 92 0.78 10.81 -8.32
N ARG A 93 1.73 11.45 -7.65
CA ARG A 93 1.77 12.91 -7.58
C ARG A 93 2.02 13.55 -8.94
N SER A 94 2.66 12.83 -9.84
CA SER A 94 2.93 13.30 -11.19
C SER A 94 1.76 13.10 -12.14
N GLY A 95 0.67 12.56 -11.66
CA GLY A 95 -0.55 12.40 -12.44
C GLY A 95 -0.85 11.00 -12.92
N ALA A 96 -0.04 10.02 -12.56
CA ALA A 96 -0.35 8.63 -12.88
C ALA A 96 -1.60 8.23 -12.11
N LEU A 97 -2.47 7.47 -12.74
CA LEU A 97 -3.71 6.99 -12.14
C LEU A 97 -4.63 8.12 -11.66
N SER A 98 -4.63 9.23 -12.40
CA SER A 98 -5.40 10.41 -12.01
C SER A 98 -6.89 10.14 -11.83
N GLU A 99 -7.47 9.26 -12.63
CA GLU A 99 -8.88 8.93 -12.49
C GLU A 99 -9.18 8.27 -11.15
N LEU A 100 -8.29 7.40 -10.68
CA LEU A 100 -8.44 6.77 -9.38
C LEU A 100 -8.21 7.76 -8.24
N SER A 101 -7.25 8.66 -8.40
CA SER A 101 -7.01 9.71 -7.42
C SER A 101 -8.24 10.59 -7.26
N ASP A 102 -8.87 10.97 -8.36
CA ASP A 102 -10.08 11.77 -8.34
C ASP A 102 -11.23 11.01 -7.68
N LEU A 103 -11.32 9.72 -7.95
CA LEU A 103 -12.34 8.89 -7.34
C LEU A 103 -12.18 8.87 -5.82
N PHE A 104 -10.97 8.68 -5.31
CA PHE A 104 -10.72 8.68 -3.88
C PHE A 104 -11.03 10.04 -3.24
N GLU A 105 -10.68 11.12 -3.91
CA GLU A 105 -10.99 12.46 -3.39
C GLU A 105 -12.49 12.67 -3.20
N GLY A 106 -13.30 12.06 -4.03
CA GLY A 106 -14.74 12.14 -3.89
C GLY A 106 -15.32 11.23 -2.82
N LEU A 107 -14.56 10.25 -2.35
CA LEU A 107 -15.04 9.26 -1.39
C LEU A 107 -14.60 9.53 0.04
N SER A 108 -13.42 10.08 0.21
CA SER A 108 -12.83 10.21 1.54
C SER A 108 -11.77 11.29 1.59
N GLU A 109 -11.46 11.71 2.82
CA GLU A 109 -10.38 12.62 3.08
C GLU A 109 -9.46 11.98 4.10
N CYS A 110 -8.17 11.96 3.82
CA CYS A 110 -7.17 11.34 4.68
C CYS A 110 -6.16 12.40 5.14
N PRO A 111 -6.46 13.09 6.24
CA PRO A 111 -5.60 14.17 6.71
C PRO A 111 -4.28 13.71 7.28
N SER A 112 -4.15 12.44 7.58
CA SER A 112 -2.93 11.92 8.20
C SER A 112 -2.42 10.71 7.47
N VAL A 113 -1.12 10.71 7.19
CA VAL A 113 -0.42 9.55 6.66
C VAL A 113 0.90 9.40 7.38
N THR A 114 1.21 8.17 7.77
CA THR A 114 2.50 7.87 8.37
C THR A 114 3.13 6.70 7.63
N LEU A 115 4.45 6.67 7.59
CA LEU A 115 5.20 5.61 6.94
C LEU A 115 6.13 4.97 7.95
N HIS A 116 6.10 3.66 8.04
CA HIS A 116 6.89 2.91 8.99
C HIS A 116 7.61 1.75 8.31
N ASN A 117 8.77 1.40 8.81
CA ASN A 117 9.37 0.13 8.47
C ASN A 117 8.82 -0.88 9.47
N TYR A 118 8.61 -2.09 9.04
CA TYR A 118 8.16 -3.13 9.95
C TYR A 118 8.85 -4.44 9.62
N GLU A 119 8.97 -5.28 10.63
CA GLU A 119 9.50 -6.61 10.46
C GLU A 119 8.79 -7.56 11.41
N GLU A 120 8.75 -8.82 11.02
CA GLU A 120 8.11 -9.82 11.83
C GLU A 120 9.03 -10.20 13.00
N SER A 121 8.48 -10.29 14.19
CA SER A 121 9.26 -10.61 15.39
C SER A 121 9.28 -12.11 15.71
#